data_a6a8dbf020370201701ea0e6b53d8dd4
#
_entry.id   a6a8dbf020370201701ea0e6b53d8dd4
#
_cell.length_a   1.000
_cell.length_b   1.000
_cell.length_c   1.000
_cell.angle_alpha   90.00
_cell.angle_beta   90.00
_cell.angle_gamma   90.00
#
_symmetry.space_group_name_H-M   'P 1'
#
loop_
_entity.id
_entity.type
_entity.pdbx_description
1 polymer ?
#
loop_
_entity_poly.entity_id
_entity_poly.type
_entity_poly.pdbx_seq_one_letter_code
_entity_poly.pdbx_strand_id
1 'polypeptide(L)'
;MRLVGIDAGGTKTDFLLCDENESILNRVTLGSGNPNDIGIDALLALLCEGLDALCGEASPDAIFAGVSGGGFGENAEKIRDLLQSRYPDAAVGNGTDALNLIGCSNYDDNVGALICGTGSALFILDGGELFRYGGWGHLFDNGGSAYDIGRDALRELLKAEENGVSPLSDSLFSLLGRALGSSAHTLIPKLYSLGKPYIASFAPIVFTALEQGSPIAREIIDSNADLVVDRVSLALSRHLNINELVCAGGLFNSSAFFDALKARISIPLYLPDCPPSLGAVRLAKKL
;
A
#
# COMPACT_ATOMS: atom_id res chain seq x y z
N MET A 1 3.53 11.37 -27.85
CA MET A 1 4.19 10.27 -27.15
C MET A 1 3.15 9.27 -26.62
N ARG A 2 3.49 8.00 -26.58
CA ARG A 2 2.68 6.92 -25.99
C ARG A 2 3.40 6.44 -24.72
N LEU A 3 2.84 6.79 -23.58
CA LEU A 3 3.46 6.54 -22.27
C LEU A 3 2.71 5.42 -21.55
N VAL A 4 3.43 4.43 -21.05
CA VAL A 4 2.86 3.31 -20.30
C VAL A 4 3.28 3.39 -18.83
N GLY A 5 2.29 3.37 -17.95
CA GLY A 5 2.46 3.21 -16.51
C GLY A 5 1.89 1.88 -16.04
N ILE A 6 2.67 1.15 -15.25
CA ILE A 6 2.27 -0.12 -14.65
C ILE A 6 2.33 -0.02 -13.13
N ASP A 7 1.22 -0.36 -12.46
CA ASP A 7 1.12 -0.46 -11.02
C ASP A 7 0.79 -1.90 -10.62
N ALA A 8 1.80 -2.67 -10.26
CA ALA A 8 1.67 -4.08 -9.94
C ALA A 8 1.67 -4.30 -8.41
N GLY A 9 0.47 -4.50 -7.87
CA GLY A 9 0.24 -4.72 -6.44
C GLY A 9 -0.09 -6.17 -6.08
N GLY A 10 -0.24 -6.45 -4.79
CA GLY A 10 -0.56 -7.79 -4.28
C GLY A 10 -1.98 -8.30 -4.59
N THR A 11 -2.88 -7.45 -5.07
CA THR A 11 -4.27 -7.82 -5.38
C THR A 11 -4.58 -7.71 -6.87
N LYS A 12 -4.04 -6.70 -7.53
CA LYS A 12 -4.25 -6.39 -8.94
C LYS A 12 -3.02 -5.73 -9.54
N THR A 13 -2.93 -5.77 -10.86
CA THR A 13 -1.97 -5.02 -11.67
C THR A 13 -2.75 -4.13 -12.63
N ASP A 14 -2.51 -2.83 -12.56
CA ASP A 14 -3.16 -1.80 -13.37
C ASP A 14 -2.18 -1.27 -14.43
N PHE A 15 -2.54 -1.39 -15.68
CA PHE A 15 -1.78 -0.93 -16.85
C PHE A 15 -2.51 0.27 -17.44
N LEU A 16 -1.79 1.35 -17.66
CA LEU A 16 -2.34 2.59 -18.19
C LEU A 16 -1.50 3.08 -19.37
N LEU A 17 -2.15 3.32 -20.50
CA LEU A 17 -1.56 3.96 -21.68
C LEU A 17 -2.12 5.36 -21.80
N CYS A 18 -1.23 6.36 -21.83
CA CYS A 18 -1.61 7.77 -22.02
C CYS A 18 -0.85 8.42 -23.18
N ASP A 19 -1.36 9.54 -23.63
CA ASP A 19 -0.61 10.48 -24.44
C ASP A 19 0.29 11.40 -23.58
N GLU A 20 1.02 12.31 -24.22
CA GLU A 20 1.91 13.29 -23.56
C GLU A 20 1.18 14.30 -22.66
N ASN A 21 -0.15 14.44 -22.83
CA ASN A 21 -1.01 15.31 -22.04
C ASN A 21 -1.74 14.56 -20.91
N GLU A 22 -1.32 13.32 -20.61
CA GLU A 22 -1.94 12.41 -19.63
C GLU A 22 -3.38 11.99 -20.00
N SER A 23 -3.83 12.19 -21.26
CA SER A 23 -5.11 11.67 -21.72
C SER A 23 -5.04 10.15 -21.83
N ILE A 24 -5.95 9.47 -21.17
CA ILE A 24 -6.00 7.99 -21.14
C ILE A 24 -6.42 7.48 -22.51
N LEU A 25 -5.56 6.72 -23.17
CA LEU A 25 -5.80 6.08 -24.45
C LEU A 25 -6.33 4.65 -24.28
N ASN A 26 -5.84 3.92 -23.27
CA ASN A 26 -6.29 2.57 -22.95
C ASN A 26 -5.95 2.22 -21.49
N ARG A 27 -6.68 1.26 -20.91
CA ARG A 27 -6.44 0.74 -19.58
C ARG A 27 -6.76 -0.75 -19.52
N VAL A 28 -5.89 -1.51 -18.85
CA VAL A 28 -6.07 -2.93 -18.61
C VAL A 28 -5.82 -3.21 -17.13
N THR A 29 -6.63 -4.05 -16.51
CA THR A 29 -6.43 -4.49 -15.12
C THR A 29 -6.41 -6.01 -15.09
N LEU A 30 -5.34 -6.59 -14.54
CA LEU A 30 -5.14 -8.01 -14.35
C LEU A 30 -5.03 -8.38 -12.87
N GLY A 31 -4.76 -9.64 -12.57
CA GLY A 31 -4.60 -10.16 -11.22
C GLY A 31 -3.38 -9.63 -10.47
N SER A 32 -3.04 -10.28 -9.34
CA SER A 32 -1.88 -9.95 -8.52
C SER A 32 -0.58 -9.93 -9.32
N GLY A 33 0.24 -8.90 -9.11
CA GLY A 33 1.55 -8.73 -9.72
C GLY A 33 2.71 -8.71 -8.69
N ASN A 34 2.48 -9.20 -7.46
CA ASN A 34 3.56 -9.27 -6.47
C ASN A 34 4.34 -10.58 -6.63
N PRO A 35 5.64 -10.55 -7.03
CA PRO A 35 6.43 -11.77 -7.24
C PRO A 35 6.67 -12.58 -5.96
N ASN A 36 6.50 -12.01 -4.76
CA ASN A 36 6.58 -12.76 -3.51
C ASN A 36 5.37 -13.69 -3.31
N ASP A 37 4.24 -13.38 -3.95
CA ASP A 37 3.00 -14.15 -3.84
C ASP A 37 2.85 -15.15 -5.01
N ILE A 38 3.15 -14.71 -6.26
CA ILE A 38 2.90 -15.48 -7.48
C ILE A 38 4.18 -16.05 -8.14
N GLY A 39 5.35 -15.63 -7.70
CA GLY A 39 6.63 -15.93 -8.32
C GLY A 39 6.98 -14.99 -9.49
N ILE A 40 8.29 -14.86 -9.76
CA ILE A 40 8.77 -13.92 -10.80
C ILE A 40 8.30 -14.32 -12.21
N ASP A 41 8.33 -15.60 -12.55
CA ASP A 41 7.95 -16.07 -13.89
C ASP A 41 6.47 -15.78 -14.21
N ALA A 42 5.58 -15.96 -13.23
CA ALA A 42 4.17 -15.61 -13.37
C ALA A 42 3.96 -14.10 -13.49
N LEU A 43 4.73 -13.29 -12.77
CA LEU A 43 4.72 -11.83 -12.94
C LEU A 43 5.15 -11.43 -14.36
N LEU A 44 6.27 -11.98 -14.88
CA LEU A 44 6.75 -11.66 -16.22
C LEU A 44 5.72 -12.03 -17.31
N ALA A 45 5.04 -13.18 -17.17
CA ALA A 45 3.96 -13.58 -18.06
C ALA A 45 2.77 -12.59 -17.98
N LEU A 46 2.37 -12.18 -16.78
CA LEU A 46 1.30 -11.21 -16.54
C LEU A 46 1.64 -9.83 -17.14
N LEU A 47 2.90 -9.40 -17.05
CA LEU A 47 3.35 -8.15 -17.68
C LEU A 47 3.24 -8.23 -19.22
N CYS A 48 3.62 -9.37 -19.82
CA CYS A 48 3.46 -9.58 -21.26
C CYS A 48 1.99 -9.52 -21.68
N GLU A 49 1.11 -10.26 -21.00
CA GLU A 49 -0.33 -10.29 -21.26
C GLU A 49 -0.94 -8.88 -21.17
N GLY A 50 -0.64 -8.16 -20.10
CA GLY A 50 -1.15 -6.81 -19.89
C GLY A 50 -0.68 -5.82 -20.95
N LEU A 51 0.59 -5.89 -21.35
CA LEU A 51 1.15 -5.03 -22.40
C LEU A 51 0.60 -5.37 -23.79
N ASP A 52 0.36 -6.65 -24.09
CA ASP A 52 -0.29 -7.05 -25.35
C ASP A 52 -1.70 -6.50 -25.47
N ALA A 53 -2.48 -6.65 -24.40
CA ALA A 53 -3.84 -6.13 -24.35
C ALA A 53 -3.90 -4.60 -24.35
N LEU A 54 -2.89 -3.93 -23.75
CA LEU A 54 -2.84 -2.48 -23.64
C LEU A 54 -2.40 -1.79 -24.94
N CYS A 55 -1.31 -2.26 -25.52
CA CYS A 55 -0.61 -1.59 -26.61
C CYS A 55 -1.03 -2.08 -28.00
N GLY A 56 -1.51 -3.35 -28.12
CA GLY A 56 -1.75 -4.00 -29.41
C GLY A 56 -0.47 -4.04 -30.24
N GLU A 57 -0.56 -3.67 -31.52
CA GLU A 57 0.58 -3.64 -32.44
C GLU A 57 1.47 -2.38 -32.31
N ALA A 58 1.03 -1.37 -31.57
CA ALA A 58 1.72 -0.08 -31.48
C ALA A 58 2.65 -0.03 -30.26
N SER A 59 3.93 0.20 -30.50
CA SER A 59 4.93 0.34 -29.43
C SER A 59 4.75 1.61 -28.61
N PRO A 60 4.99 1.57 -27.30
CA PRO A 60 5.11 2.76 -26.47
C PRO A 60 6.46 3.46 -26.70
N ASP A 61 6.52 4.77 -26.43
CA ASP A 61 7.77 5.55 -26.44
C ASP A 61 8.51 5.42 -25.10
N ALA A 62 7.76 5.27 -23.99
CA ALA A 62 8.34 5.05 -22.66
C ALA A 62 7.43 4.20 -21.77
N ILE A 63 8.04 3.42 -20.88
CA ILE A 63 7.37 2.51 -19.91
C ILE A 63 7.99 2.69 -18.54
N PHE A 64 7.17 2.85 -17.51
CA PHE A 64 7.60 2.70 -16.13
C PHE A 64 6.75 1.65 -15.42
N ALA A 65 7.40 0.68 -14.76
CA ALA A 65 6.74 -0.38 -14.00
C ALA A 65 7.10 -0.27 -12.51
N GLY A 66 6.15 0.16 -11.69
CA GLY A 66 6.26 0.06 -10.24
C GLY A 66 5.65 -1.25 -9.75
N VAL A 67 6.46 -2.07 -9.09
CA VAL A 67 6.09 -3.45 -8.72
C VAL A 67 6.30 -3.69 -7.23
N SER A 68 5.24 -4.01 -6.53
CA SER A 68 5.29 -4.39 -5.12
C SER A 68 6.11 -5.66 -4.94
N GLY A 69 7.17 -5.58 -4.12
CA GLY A 69 8.09 -6.72 -3.93
C GLY A 69 9.02 -7.04 -5.11
N GLY A 70 8.90 -6.32 -6.24
CA GLY A 70 9.69 -6.55 -7.45
C GLY A 70 10.68 -5.43 -7.79
N GLY A 71 10.72 -4.34 -7.01
CA GLY A 71 11.49 -3.14 -7.33
C GLY A 71 12.98 -3.18 -6.96
N PHE A 72 13.50 -4.32 -6.46
CA PHE A 72 14.88 -4.44 -5.99
C PHE A 72 15.53 -5.74 -6.42
N GLY A 73 16.88 -5.74 -6.52
CA GLY A 73 17.71 -6.92 -6.80
C GLY A 73 17.39 -7.58 -8.14
N GLU A 74 17.57 -8.90 -8.21
CA GLU A 74 17.38 -9.70 -9.43
C GLU A 74 15.98 -9.58 -10.05
N ASN A 75 14.94 -9.37 -9.26
CA ASN A 75 13.59 -9.18 -9.79
C ASN A 75 13.48 -7.88 -10.60
N ALA A 76 14.10 -6.80 -10.11
CA ALA A 76 14.12 -5.53 -10.84
C ALA A 76 14.87 -5.64 -12.17
N GLU A 77 15.99 -6.37 -12.20
CA GLU A 77 16.75 -6.64 -13.43
C GLU A 77 15.93 -7.44 -14.43
N LYS A 78 15.32 -8.55 -14.00
CA LYS A 78 14.47 -9.40 -14.86
C LYS A 78 13.28 -8.63 -15.46
N ILE A 79 12.63 -7.75 -14.67
CA ILE A 79 11.53 -6.91 -15.15
C ILE A 79 12.05 -5.94 -16.22
N ARG A 80 13.17 -5.26 -15.96
CA ARG A 80 13.78 -4.33 -16.91
C ARG A 80 14.16 -5.01 -18.21
N ASP A 81 14.82 -6.16 -18.13
CA ASP A 81 15.27 -6.94 -19.29
C ASP A 81 14.10 -7.39 -20.14
N LEU A 82 13.00 -7.84 -19.51
CA LEU A 82 11.77 -8.18 -20.22
C LEU A 82 11.22 -6.98 -21.00
N LEU A 83 11.03 -5.84 -20.32
CA LEU A 83 10.45 -4.65 -20.92
C LEU A 83 11.34 -4.11 -22.07
N GLN A 84 12.66 -4.07 -21.86
CA GLN A 84 13.61 -3.58 -22.85
C GLN A 84 13.72 -4.54 -24.05
N SER A 85 13.70 -5.87 -23.83
CA SER A 85 13.74 -6.83 -24.92
C SER A 85 12.47 -6.80 -25.77
N ARG A 86 11.33 -6.51 -25.14
CA ARG A 86 10.04 -6.44 -25.83
C ARG A 86 9.85 -5.13 -26.61
N TYR A 87 10.37 -4.04 -26.10
CA TYR A 87 10.27 -2.70 -26.70
C TYR A 87 11.67 -2.06 -26.74
N PRO A 88 12.53 -2.50 -27.72
CA PRO A 88 13.92 -2.08 -27.77
C PRO A 88 14.12 -0.57 -27.94
N ASP A 89 13.18 0.09 -28.60
CA ASP A 89 13.22 1.54 -28.90
C ASP A 89 12.57 2.41 -27.80
N ALA A 90 11.91 1.79 -26.82
CA ALA A 90 11.26 2.50 -25.72
C ALA A 90 12.26 2.83 -24.61
N ALA A 91 12.09 3.99 -23.98
CA ALA A 91 12.74 4.27 -22.70
C ALA A 91 12.07 3.43 -21.60
N VAL A 92 12.84 2.67 -20.83
CA VAL A 92 12.32 1.72 -19.83
C VAL A 92 12.86 2.02 -18.45
N GLY A 93 11.93 2.20 -17.50
CA GLY A 93 12.21 2.31 -16.07
C GLY A 93 11.36 1.34 -15.26
N ASN A 94 11.86 0.93 -14.13
CA ASN A 94 11.11 0.15 -13.16
C ASN A 94 11.60 0.39 -11.74
N GLY A 95 10.76 0.05 -10.76
CA GLY A 95 11.08 0.18 -9.35
C GLY A 95 9.99 -0.41 -8.45
N THR A 96 9.98 -0.02 -7.20
CA THR A 96 8.89 -0.38 -6.28
C THR A 96 7.61 0.39 -6.62
N ASP A 97 6.44 -0.17 -6.28
CA ASP A 97 5.12 0.47 -6.37
C ASP A 97 5.03 1.81 -5.61
N ALA A 98 5.86 2.00 -4.59
CA ALA A 98 5.97 3.27 -3.88
C ALA A 98 6.41 4.44 -4.79
N LEU A 99 7.22 4.18 -5.82
CA LEU A 99 7.60 5.20 -6.81
C LEU A 99 6.40 5.66 -7.64
N ASN A 100 5.47 4.76 -7.98
CA ASN A 100 4.23 5.13 -8.65
C ASN A 100 3.43 6.13 -7.81
N LEU A 101 3.39 5.91 -6.49
CA LEU A 101 2.71 6.80 -5.58
C LEU A 101 3.43 8.16 -5.49
N ILE A 102 4.77 8.16 -5.42
CA ILE A 102 5.60 9.37 -5.49
C ILE A 102 5.36 10.13 -6.80
N GLY A 103 5.19 9.42 -7.93
CA GLY A 103 4.81 10.00 -9.21
C GLY A 103 3.43 10.70 -9.24
N CYS A 104 2.59 10.47 -8.24
CA CYS A 104 1.34 11.22 -8.05
C CYS A 104 1.55 12.57 -7.32
N SER A 105 2.74 12.82 -6.76
CA SER A 105 3.09 14.09 -6.12
C SER A 105 3.17 15.24 -7.12
N ASN A 106 3.05 16.47 -6.61
CA ASN A 106 3.38 17.68 -7.34
C ASN A 106 4.89 18.01 -7.32
N TYR A 107 5.69 17.22 -6.63
CA TYR A 107 7.13 17.36 -6.50
C TYR A 107 7.86 16.20 -7.18
N ASP A 108 8.98 16.50 -7.80
CA ASP A 108 9.79 15.51 -8.53
C ASP A 108 10.80 14.80 -7.62
N ASP A 109 11.15 15.43 -6.49
CA ASP A 109 12.10 14.94 -5.48
C ASP A 109 11.74 15.52 -4.10
N ASN A 110 12.41 15.06 -3.06
CA ASN A 110 12.15 15.46 -1.67
C ASN A 110 10.69 15.21 -1.27
N VAL A 111 10.22 14.01 -1.53
CA VAL A 111 8.84 13.58 -1.29
C VAL A 111 8.80 12.17 -0.74
N GLY A 112 7.83 11.89 0.12
CA GLY A 112 7.64 10.54 0.65
C GLY A 112 6.35 9.88 0.16
N ALA A 113 6.32 8.53 0.22
CA ALA A 113 5.14 7.71 0.04
C ALA A 113 4.84 6.96 1.35
N LEU A 114 3.73 7.30 1.99
CA LEU A 114 3.24 6.62 3.20
C LEU A 114 2.12 5.66 2.83
N ILE A 115 2.39 4.37 2.94
CA ILE A 115 1.44 3.31 2.61
C ILE A 115 0.92 2.70 3.92
N CYS A 116 -0.40 2.77 4.16
CA CYS A 116 -1.08 2.15 5.29
C CYS A 116 -2.30 1.34 4.79
N GLY A 117 -2.04 0.11 4.40
CA GLY A 117 -3.03 -0.88 3.94
C GLY A 117 -3.00 -2.13 4.79
N THR A 118 -3.05 -3.32 4.18
CA THR A 118 -2.84 -4.62 4.86
C THR A 118 -1.49 -4.68 5.59
N GLY A 119 -0.47 -4.04 5.04
CA GLY A 119 0.81 -3.71 5.66
C GLY A 119 1.01 -2.20 5.73
N SER A 120 2.15 -1.77 6.30
CA SER A 120 2.51 -0.36 6.42
C SER A 120 3.98 -0.17 6.05
N ALA A 121 4.28 0.86 5.27
CA ALA A 121 5.64 1.23 4.89
C ALA A 121 5.72 2.73 4.60
N LEU A 122 6.90 3.31 4.80
CA LEU A 122 7.25 4.66 4.38
C LEU A 122 8.45 4.60 3.45
N PHE A 123 8.37 5.30 2.34
CA PHE A 123 9.49 5.51 1.42
C PHE A 123 9.75 7.01 1.31
N ILE A 124 11.00 7.39 1.23
CA ILE A 124 11.44 8.79 1.05
C ILE A 124 12.33 8.84 -0.19
N LEU A 125 11.96 9.67 -1.16
CA LEU A 125 12.81 10.04 -2.27
C LEU A 125 13.50 11.36 -1.90
N ASP A 126 14.83 11.34 -1.78
CA ASP A 126 15.63 12.49 -1.35
C ASP A 126 16.94 12.51 -2.14
N GLY A 127 17.16 13.58 -2.91
CA GLY A 127 18.32 13.71 -3.79
C GLY A 127 18.40 12.64 -4.89
N GLY A 128 17.25 12.14 -5.36
CA GLY A 128 17.17 11.08 -6.36
C GLY A 128 17.41 9.67 -5.80
N GLU A 129 17.65 9.51 -4.51
CA GLU A 129 17.82 8.21 -3.84
C GLU A 129 16.55 7.84 -3.05
N LEU A 130 16.15 6.57 -3.13
CA LEU A 130 14.96 6.05 -2.45
C LEU A 130 15.33 5.32 -1.16
N PHE A 131 14.84 5.84 -0.04
CA PHE A 131 15.03 5.28 1.29
C PHE A 131 13.75 4.62 1.78
N ARG A 132 13.87 3.48 2.49
CA ARG A 132 12.74 2.73 3.03
C ARG A 132 12.77 2.71 4.55
N TYR A 133 11.60 2.94 5.16
CA TYR A 133 11.34 2.86 6.59
C TYR A 133 10.15 1.95 6.85
N GLY A 134 10.36 0.82 7.51
CA GLY A 134 9.34 -0.21 7.71
C GLY A 134 8.98 -0.99 6.43
N GLY A 135 7.83 -1.67 6.45
CA GLY A 135 7.40 -2.55 5.37
C GLY A 135 8.12 -3.92 5.37
N TRP A 136 8.74 -4.31 6.49
CA TRP A 136 9.49 -5.55 6.65
C TRP A 136 8.60 -6.78 6.86
N GLY A 137 7.29 -6.59 6.82
CA GLY A 137 6.31 -7.65 7.02
C GLY A 137 5.82 -7.74 8.46
N HIS A 138 4.66 -8.37 8.63
CA HIS A 138 3.91 -8.39 9.87
C HIS A 138 4.61 -9.07 11.08
N LEU A 139 5.69 -9.82 10.83
CA LEU A 139 6.49 -10.44 11.88
C LEU A 139 7.54 -9.50 12.48
N PHE A 140 7.98 -8.50 11.72
CA PHE A 140 9.11 -7.64 12.07
C PHE A 140 8.76 -6.16 12.16
N ASP A 141 7.60 -5.74 11.63
CA ASP A 141 7.15 -4.35 11.68
C ASP A 141 6.42 -4.00 12.98
N ASN A 142 6.44 -2.73 13.31
CA ASN A 142 5.93 -2.15 14.55
C ASN A 142 4.58 -1.46 14.35
N GLY A 143 3.62 -2.07 13.65
CA GLY A 143 2.26 -1.52 13.64
C GLY A 143 1.98 -0.45 12.57
N GLY A 144 0.79 0.13 12.66
CA GLY A 144 0.30 1.15 11.71
C GLY A 144 -0.28 0.57 10.43
N SER A 145 -0.70 -0.70 10.44
CA SER A 145 -1.36 -1.37 9.33
C SER A 145 -2.73 -1.91 9.72
N ALA A 146 -3.56 -2.25 8.73
CA ALA A 146 -4.84 -2.90 8.97
C ALA A 146 -4.67 -4.26 9.68
N TYR A 147 -3.56 -4.97 9.39
CA TYR A 147 -3.22 -6.19 10.13
C TYR A 147 -2.99 -5.90 11.61
N ASP A 148 -2.23 -4.85 11.95
CA ASP A 148 -1.93 -4.53 13.34
C ASP A 148 -3.18 -4.10 14.10
N ILE A 149 -4.00 -3.24 13.50
CA ILE A 149 -5.29 -2.80 14.06
C ILE A 149 -6.22 -4.01 14.29
N GLY A 150 -6.35 -4.90 13.30
CA GLY A 150 -7.19 -6.10 13.44
C GLY A 150 -6.65 -7.09 14.47
N ARG A 151 -5.32 -7.30 14.52
CA ARG A 151 -4.65 -8.12 15.53
C ARG A 151 -4.88 -7.58 16.94
N ASP A 152 -4.72 -6.27 17.13
CA ASP A 152 -4.87 -5.64 18.45
C ASP A 152 -6.33 -5.69 18.90
N ALA A 153 -7.29 -5.52 17.99
CA ALA A 153 -8.72 -5.71 18.30
C ALA A 153 -9.05 -7.16 18.74
N LEU A 154 -8.49 -8.16 18.06
CA LEU A 154 -8.66 -9.56 18.45
C LEU A 154 -7.98 -9.86 19.79
N ARG A 155 -6.85 -9.25 20.09
CA ARG A 155 -6.19 -9.38 21.41
C ARG A 155 -7.05 -8.80 22.53
N GLU A 156 -7.66 -7.63 22.34
CA GLU A 156 -8.55 -7.05 23.34
C GLU A 156 -9.82 -7.90 23.53
N LEU A 157 -10.38 -8.47 22.47
CA LEU A 157 -11.50 -9.41 22.59
C LEU A 157 -11.12 -10.67 23.37
N LEU A 158 -9.95 -11.29 23.09
CA LEU A 158 -9.46 -12.46 23.82
C LEU A 158 -9.27 -12.16 25.31
N LYS A 159 -8.66 -11.01 25.65
CA LYS A 159 -8.52 -10.56 27.04
C LYS A 159 -9.88 -10.39 27.73
N ALA A 160 -10.86 -9.81 27.02
CA ALA A 160 -12.21 -9.64 27.55
C ALA A 160 -12.89 -10.98 27.82
N GLU A 161 -12.76 -11.96 26.91
CA GLU A 161 -13.29 -13.31 27.10
C GLU A 161 -12.63 -14.02 28.29
N GLU A 162 -11.29 -13.94 28.43
CA GLU A 162 -10.53 -14.52 29.55
C GLU A 162 -10.95 -13.94 30.90
N ASN A 163 -11.29 -12.67 30.95
CA ASN A 163 -11.72 -11.96 32.16
C ASN A 163 -13.24 -12.04 32.40
N GLY A 164 -14.00 -12.77 31.56
CA GLY A 164 -15.44 -12.92 31.68
C GLY A 164 -16.21 -11.61 31.45
N VAL A 165 -15.63 -10.68 30.69
CA VAL A 165 -16.25 -9.40 30.33
C VAL A 165 -17.37 -9.66 29.34
N SER A 166 -18.53 -9.02 29.57
CA SER A 166 -19.67 -9.15 28.67
C SER A 166 -19.34 -8.60 27.27
N PRO A 167 -19.67 -9.30 26.18
CA PRO A 167 -19.55 -8.78 24.84
C PRO A 167 -20.36 -7.49 24.58
N LEU A 168 -21.32 -7.20 25.44
CA LEU A 168 -22.15 -5.97 25.34
C LEU A 168 -21.54 -4.76 26.06
N SER A 169 -20.43 -4.93 26.75
CA SER A 169 -19.77 -3.85 27.49
C SER A 169 -19.12 -2.79 26.58
N ASP A 170 -18.80 -3.17 25.34
CA ASP A 170 -18.19 -2.30 24.35
C ASP A 170 -18.69 -2.67 22.93
N SER A 171 -18.90 -1.67 22.08
CA SER A 171 -19.35 -1.89 20.70
C SER A 171 -18.34 -2.69 19.86
N LEU A 172 -17.04 -2.55 20.13
CA LEU A 172 -16.00 -3.33 19.47
C LEU A 172 -16.18 -4.83 19.70
N PHE A 173 -16.40 -5.25 20.94
CA PHE A 173 -16.59 -6.66 21.28
C PHE A 173 -17.88 -7.22 20.67
N SER A 174 -18.96 -6.44 20.67
CA SER A 174 -20.22 -6.82 20.05
C SER A 174 -20.10 -6.98 18.53
N LEU A 175 -19.37 -6.10 17.86
CA LEU A 175 -19.15 -6.14 16.42
C LEU A 175 -18.22 -7.31 16.03
N LEU A 176 -17.13 -7.52 16.75
CA LEU A 176 -16.21 -8.61 16.52
C LEU A 176 -16.87 -9.97 16.77
N GLY A 177 -17.62 -10.12 17.86
CA GLY A 177 -18.38 -11.35 18.17
C GLY A 177 -19.37 -11.72 17.07
N ARG A 178 -20.08 -10.75 16.51
CA ARG A 178 -20.96 -10.96 15.35
C ARG A 178 -20.20 -11.36 14.08
N ALA A 179 -19.08 -10.73 13.80
CA ALA A 179 -18.27 -11.03 12.62
C ALA A 179 -17.62 -12.42 12.70
N LEU A 180 -17.19 -12.82 13.88
CA LEU A 180 -16.62 -14.11 14.14
C LEU A 180 -17.65 -15.26 14.19
N GLY A 181 -18.87 -14.96 14.65
CA GLY A 181 -19.96 -15.92 14.80
C GLY A 181 -19.78 -16.92 15.96
N SER A 182 -18.68 -16.82 16.70
CA SER A 182 -18.34 -17.66 17.86
C SER A 182 -17.27 -16.98 18.71
N SER A 183 -16.91 -17.60 19.87
CA SER A 183 -15.81 -17.14 20.71
C SER A 183 -14.49 -17.03 19.93
N ALA A 184 -13.70 -15.99 20.18
CA ALA A 184 -12.39 -15.81 19.57
C ALA A 184 -11.45 -16.99 19.88
N HIS A 185 -11.51 -17.58 21.07
CA HIS A 185 -10.74 -18.77 21.45
C HIS A 185 -10.93 -19.95 20.50
N THR A 186 -12.17 -20.20 20.08
CA THR A 186 -12.47 -21.35 19.20
C THR A 186 -12.00 -21.12 17.76
N LEU A 187 -11.71 -19.88 17.39
CA LEU A 187 -11.31 -19.50 16.04
C LEU A 187 -9.80 -19.35 15.86
N ILE A 188 -9.00 -19.49 16.91
CA ILE A 188 -7.55 -19.37 16.82
C ILE A 188 -6.95 -20.21 15.66
N PRO A 189 -7.29 -21.52 15.48
CA PRO A 189 -6.77 -22.29 14.35
C PRO A 189 -7.13 -21.70 12.99
N LYS A 190 -8.34 -21.14 12.86
CA LYS A 190 -8.82 -20.48 11.62
C LYS A 190 -8.07 -19.17 11.38
N LEU A 191 -7.83 -18.36 12.43
CA LEU A 191 -7.08 -17.12 12.33
C LEU A 191 -5.65 -17.38 11.82
N TYR A 192 -4.99 -18.42 12.32
CA TYR A 192 -3.67 -18.82 11.85
C TYR A 192 -3.70 -19.36 10.40
N SER A 193 -4.70 -20.16 10.04
CA SER A 193 -4.79 -20.75 8.69
C SER A 193 -5.11 -19.74 7.59
N LEU A 194 -5.94 -18.74 7.87
CA LEU A 194 -6.31 -17.69 6.93
C LEU A 194 -5.29 -16.52 6.89
N GLY A 195 -4.44 -16.42 7.91
CA GLY A 195 -3.28 -15.57 7.93
C GLY A 195 -3.57 -14.07 7.91
N LYS A 196 -2.56 -13.32 7.46
CA LYS A 196 -2.51 -11.86 7.50
C LYS A 196 -3.71 -11.14 6.86
N PRO A 197 -4.19 -11.49 5.64
CA PRO A 197 -5.31 -10.78 5.02
C PRO A 197 -6.61 -10.88 5.82
N TYR A 198 -6.86 -12.05 6.43
CA TYR A 198 -8.06 -12.25 7.23
C TYR A 198 -8.03 -11.44 8.53
N ILE A 199 -6.88 -11.40 9.21
CA ILE A 199 -6.71 -10.56 10.41
C ILE A 199 -6.86 -9.08 10.05
N ALA A 200 -6.28 -8.63 8.95
CA ALA A 200 -6.42 -7.25 8.47
C ALA A 200 -7.88 -6.86 8.14
N SER A 201 -8.72 -7.83 7.76
CA SER A 201 -10.14 -7.58 7.44
C SER A 201 -10.98 -7.17 8.66
N PHE A 202 -10.47 -7.28 9.89
CA PHE A 202 -11.13 -6.78 11.09
C PHE A 202 -10.90 -5.28 11.33
N ALA A 203 -9.94 -4.63 10.68
CA ALA A 203 -9.69 -3.20 10.86
C ALA A 203 -10.92 -2.30 10.59
N PRO A 204 -11.73 -2.50 9.53
CA PRO A 204 -12.95 -1.74 9.33
C PRO A 204 -13.94 -1.83 10.51
N ILE A 205 -13.97 -2.96 11.21
CA ILE A 205 -14.82 -3.15 12.40
C ILE A 205 -14.38 -2.22 13.54
N VAL A 206 -13.07 -2.01 13.70
CA VAL A 206 -12.52 -1.11 14.71
C VAL A 206 -12.94 0.34 14.42
N PHE A 207 -12.90 0.77 13.16
CA PHE A 207 -13.38 2.10 12.77
C PHE A 207 -14.89 2.26 13.00
N THR A 208 -15.69 1.24 12.67
CA THR A 208 -17.13 1.25 12.98
C THR A 208 -17.38 1.33 14.49
N ALA A 209 -16.61 0.62 15.31
CA ALA A 209 -16.70 0.68 16.76
C ALA A 209 -16.32 2.07 17.30
N LEU A 210 -15.30 2.70 16.70
CA LEU A 210 -14.91 4.07 17.03
C LEU A 210 -16.04 5.05 16.78
N GLU A 211 -16.73 4.97 15.64
CA GLU A 211 -17.90 5.79 15.31
C GLU A 211 -19.05 5.58 16.30
N GLN A 212 -19.15 4.38 16.89
CA GLN A 212 -20.11 4.05 17.95
C GLN A 212 -19.63 4.44 19.36
N GLY A 213 -18.49 5.12 19.47
CA GLY A 213 -17.98 5.66 20.73
C GLY A 213 -17.15 4.67 21.56
N SER A 214 -16.67 3.56 21.00
CA SER A 214 -15.79 2.62 21.71
C SER A 214 -14.48 3.29 22.14
N PRO A 215 -14.18 3.36 23.46
CA PRO A 215 -12.88 3.84 23.94
C PRO A 215 -11.75 2.89 23.59
N ILE A 216 -12.00 1.57 23.53
CA ILE A 216 -11.01 0.56 23.16
C ILE A 216 -10.62 0.70 21.69
N ALA A 217 -11.60 0.91 20.80
CA ALA A 217 -11.32 1.15 19.39
C ALA A 217 -10.49 2.43 19.19
N ARG A 218 -10.78 3.49 19.96
CA ARG A 218 -9.98 4.72 19.93
C ARG A 218 -8.54 4.47 20.34
N GLU A 219 -8.30 3.78 21.46
CA GLU A 219 -6.96 3.45 21.93
C GLU A 219 -6.18 2.64 20.90
N ILE A 220 -6.80 1.65 20.24
CA ILE A 220 -6.18 0.85 19.19
C ILE A 220 -5.77 1.73 18.00
N ILE A 221 -6.65 2.62 17.55
CA ILE A 221 -6.36 3.49 16.40
C ILE A 221 -5.28 4.50 16.75
N ASP A 222 -5.36 5.16 17.91
CA ASP A 222 -4.40 6.15 18.35
C ASP A 222 -3.00 5.51 18.53
N SER A 223 -2.90 4.35 19.18
CA SER A 223 -1.62 3.64 19.35
C SER A 223 -0.99 3.24 18.02
N ASN A 224 -1.79 2.77 17.06
CA ASN A 224 -1.29 2.44 15.72
C ASN A 224 -0.90 3.68 14.92
N ALA A 225 -1.61 4.80 15.10
CA ALA A 225 -1.23 6.08 14.50
C ALA A 225 0.10 6.60 15.08
N ASP A 226 0.31 6.49 16.40
CA ASP A 226 1.57 6.88 17.04
C ASP A 226 2.77 6.12 16.47
N LEU A 227 2.65 4.81 16.22
CA LEU A 227 3.72 4.02 15.59
C LEU A 227 4.06 4.48 14.16
N VAL A 228 3.06 4.96 13.41
CA VAL A 228 3.30 5.59 12.10
C VAL A 228 4.00 6.94 12.26
N VAL A 229 3.54 7.76 13.21
CA VAL A 229 4.14 9.06 13.51
C VAL A 229 5.61 8.93 13.93
N ASP A 230 5.94 7.95 14.77
CA ASP A 230 7.32 7.66 15.18
C ASP A 230 8.20 7.30 13.98
N ARG A 231 7.69 6.45 13.07
CA ARG A 231 8.38 6.08 11.82
C ARG A 231 8.61 7.30 10.94
N VAL A 232 7.60 8.14 10.74
CA VAL A 232 7.71 9.38 9.96
C VAL A 232 8.69 10.34 10.61
N SER A 233 8.62 10.53 11.93
CA SER A 233 9.52 11.41 12.69
C SER A 233 10.98 10.96 12.56
N LEU A 234 11.23 9.64 12.64
CA LEU A 234 12.56 9.08 12.40
C LEU A 234 13.06 9.38 10.97
N ALA A 235 12.22 9.20 9.95
CA ALA A 235 12.57 9.49 8.58
C ALA A 235 12.87 10.99 8.39
N LEU A 236 12.01 11.88 8.86
CA LEU A 236 12.18 13.33 8.75
C LEU A 236 13.39 13.87 9.54
N SER A 237 13.83 13.17 10.58
CA SER A 237 15.08 13.53 11.27
C SER A 237 16.34 13.29 10.45
N ARG A 238 16.24 12.45 9.41
CA ARG A 238 17.34 12.11 8.49
C ARG A 238 17.21 12.80 7.13
N HIS A 239 16.00 13.20 6.74
CA HIS A 239 15.65 13.83 5.47
C HIS A 239 14.91 15.15 5.75
N LEU A 240 15.68 16.25 5.87
CA LEU A 240 15.18 17.53 6.43
C LEU A 240 14.30 18.34 5.46
N ASN A 241 14.36 18.06 4.15
CA ASN A 241 13.74 18.91 3.15
C ASN A 241 12.53 18.26 2.46
N ILE A 242 11.89 17.28 3.11
CA ILE A 242 10.73 16.59 2.52
C ILE A 242 9.53 17.53 2.47
N ASN A 243 8.97 17.71 1.26
CA ASN A 243 7.88 18.64 0.98
C ASN A 243 6.53 18.11 1.44
N GLU A 244 6.24 16.84 1.16
CA GLU A 244 4.99 16.19 1.50
C GLU A 244 5.13 14.66 1.58
N LEU A 245 4.15 14.00 2.21
CA LEU A 245 3.95 12.56 2.11
C LEU A 245 2.71 12.26 1.29
N VAL A 246 2.88 11.56 0.17
CA VAL A 246 1.77 11.00 -0.60
C VAL A 246 1.27 9.75 0.10
N CYS A 247 0.00 9.76 0.49
CA CYS A 247 -0.60 8.72 1.32
C CYS A 247 -1.45 7.76 0.49
N ALA A 248 -1.32 6.45 0.71
CA ALA A 248 -2.15 5.43 0.09
C ALA A 248 -2.40 4.23 1.01
N GLY A 249 -3.43 3.46 0.68
CA GLY A 249 -3.82 2.27 1.42
C GLY A 249 -5.16 2.41 2.13
N GLY A 250 -5.77 1.27 2.46
CA GLY A 250 -7.16 1.21 2.93
C GLY A 250 -7.43 1.93 4.26
N LEU A 251 -6.42 2.17 5.09
CA LEU A 251 -6.62 2.91 6.34
C LEU A 251 -6.93 4.39 6.12
N PHE A 252 -6.51 4.96 5.00
CA PHE A 252 -6.80 6.35 4.65
C PHE A 252 -8.25 6.56 4.16
N ASN A 253 -9.03 5.49 3.97
CA ASN A 253 -10.47 5.60 3.77
C ASN A 253 -11.22 6.06 5.04
N SER A 254 -10.57 5.97 6.21
CA SER A 254 -11.10 6.50 7.47
C SER A 254 -10.52 7.89 7.74
N SER A 255 -11.40 8.90 7.83
CA SER A 255 -10.98 10.24 8.23
C SER A 255 -10.33 10.24 9.61
N ALA A 256 -10.83 9.41 10.54
CA ALA A 256 -10.30 9.35 11.90
C ALA A 256 -8.80 8.98 11.94
N PHE A 257 -8.36 8.02 11.10
CA PHE A 257 -6.94 7.65 11.01
C PHE A 257 -6.12 8.77 10.34
N PHE A 258 -6.62 9.30 9.23
CA PHE A 258 -5.95 10.37 8.50
C PHE A 258 -5.79 11.63 9.37
N ASP A 259 -6.86 12.05 10.06
CA ASP A 259 -6.84 13.22 10.95
C ASP A 259 -5.90 13.02 12.14
N ALA A 260 -5.85 11.80 12.69
CA ALA A 260 -4.92 11.45 13.76
C ALA A 260 -3.45 11.60 13.33
N LEU A 261 -3.10 11.21 12.11
CA LEU A 261 -1.76 11.42 11.55
C LEU A 261 -1.50 12.89 11.23
N LYS A 262 -2.46 13.57 10.59
CA LYS A 262 -2.35 14.96 10.18
C LYS A 262 -2.15 15.92 11.37
N ALA A 263 -2.72 15.59 12.53
CA ALA A 263 -2.54 16.39 13.74
C ALA A 263 -1.14 16.25 14.38
N ARG A 264 -0.39 15.19 14.03
CA ARG A 264 0.88 14.82 14.68
C ARG A 264 2.10 14.91 13.76
N ILE A 265 1.90 14.85 12.44
CA ILE A 265 2.98 14.93 11.42
C ILE A 265 3.13 16.39 10.99
N SER A 266 4.36 16.91 10.99
CA SER A 266 4.67 18.33 10.77
C SER A 266 4.67 18.76 9.29
N ILE A 267 4.68 17.82 8.35
CA ILE A 267 4.66 18.10 6.91
C ILE A 267 3.30 17.74 6.30
N PRO A 268 2.95 18.29 5.13
CA PRO A 268 1.69 17.98 4.47
C PRO A 268 1.51 16.49 4.18
N LEU A 269 0.31 15.98 4.43
CA LEU A 269 -0.15 14.67 3.99
C LEU A 269 -1.08 14.87 2.80
N TYR A 270 -0.75 14.27 1.67
CA TYR A 270 -1.49 14.38 0.42
C TYR A 270 -2.14 13.03 0.05
N LEU A 271 -3.44 13.02 -0.16
CA LEU A 271 -4.18 11.89 -0.72
C LEU A 271 -4.36 12.16 -2.22
N PRO A 272 -3.68 11.42 -3.11
CA PRO A 272 -3.78 11.68 -4.54
C PRO A 272 -5.17 11.34 -5.07
N ASP A 273 -5.66 12.16 -5.98
CA ASP A 273 -6.91 11.97 -6.72
C ASP A 273 -6.74 11.13 -8.00
N CYS A 274 -5.50 10.76 -8.32
CA CYS A 274 -5.14 9.94 -9.46
C CYS A 274 -4.70 8.52 -9.04
N PRO A 275 -4.88 7.50 -9.92
CA PRO A 275 -4.40 6.17 -9.63
C PRO A 275 -2.86 6.10 -9.68
N PRO A 276 -2.21 5.21 -8.90
CA PRO A 276 -0.75 5.04 -8.94
C PRO A 276 -0.22 4.71 -10.34
N SER A 277 -0.99 4.02 -11.19
CA SER A 277 -0.64 3.79 -12.59
C SER A 277 -0.45 5.08 -13.40
N LEU A 278 -1.16 6.18 -13.07
CA LEU A 278 -0.89 7.50 -13.67
C LEU A 278 0.40 8.11 -13.14
N GLY A 279 0.72 7.91 -11.86
CA GLY A 279 2.03 8.27 -11.32
C GLY A 279 3.16 7.55 -12.06
N ALA A 280 2.99 6.26 -12.38
CA ALA A 280 3.92 5.52 -13.22
C ALA A 280 4.04 6.10 -14.64
N VAL A 281 2.94 6.56 -15.26
CA VAL A 281 2.98 7.29 -16.55
C VAL A 281 3.82 8.57 -16.45
N ARG A 282 3.66 9.33 -15.35
CA ARG A 282 4.46 10.54 -15.12
C ARG A 282 5.95 10.23 -14.95
N LEU A 283 6.28 9.09 -14.31
CA LEU A 283 7.66 8.61 -14.23
C LEU A 283 8.17 8.16 -15.59
N ALA A 284 7.38 7.47 -16.41
CA ALA A 284 7.75 7.10 -17.78
C ALA A 284 8.06 8.34 -18.64
N LYS A 285 7.31 9.43 -18.46
CA LYS A 285 7.52 10.70 -19.19
C LYS A 285 8.88 11.37 -18.88
N LYS A 286 9.52 11.01 -17.76
CA LYS A 286 10.80 11.58 -17.32
C LYS A 286 12.02 10.75 -17.76
N LEU A 287 11.81 9.57 -18.35
CA LEU A 287 12.86 8.73 -18.88
C LEU A 287 13.38 9.27 -20.22
#